data_bc86fb92c0802c0db9609c2809e81bcb
#
_entry.id   bc86fb92c0802c0db9609c2809e81bcb
#
_cell.length_a   1.000
_cell.length_b   1.000
_cell.length_c   1.000
_cell.angle_alpha   90.00
_cell.angle_beta   90.00
_cell.angle_gamma   90.00
#
_symmetry.space_group_name_H-M   'P 1'
#
loop_
_entity.id
_entity.type
_entity.pdbx_description
1 polymer ?
#
loop_
_entity_poly.entity_id
_entity_poly.type
_entity_poly.pdbx_seq_one_letter_code
_entity_poly.pdbx_strand_id
1 'polypeptide(L)'
;KVYLSNGSDLEYECSLLEWTDDTILAKIEDVHGMETELPVKITLYQGLPKGDKMEMIVQKAVELGVADIVPVAMKRCVVKLDAKKAAKKVSRWNTIALSAAKQAKRGIIPEVREVRNFKDILEEVQDIEFMLVPYEEAKGMQASKELISQAKGKKSIGIIIGPEGGFEKEEIEQLKA
;
A
#
# COMPACT_ATOMS: atom_id res chain seq x y z
N LYS A 1 6.34 -11.53 28.99
CA LYS A 1 7.00 -10.92 27.85
C LYS A 1 5.97 -10.28 26.93
N VAL A 2 6.31 -9.14 26.34
CA VAL A 2 5.52 -8.48 25.30
C VAL A 2 6.44 -8.10 24.14
N TYR A 3 5.90 -8.06 22.93
CA TYR A 3 6.60 -7.64 21.74
C TYR A 3 6.03 -6.30 21.31
N LEU A 4 6.91 -5.32 21.10
CA LEU A 4 6.55 -3.97 20.72
C LEU A 4 7.22 -3.65 19.38
N SER A 5 6.49 -3.05 18.45
CA SER A 5 7.05 -2.45 17.26
C SER A 5 6.86 -0.94 17.30
N ASN A 6 7.85 -0.20 16.87
CA ASN A 6 7.77 1.26 16.73
C ASN A 6 7.28 1.70 15.33
N GLY A 7 6.92 0.73 14.47
CA GLY A 7 6.48 1.00 13.09
C GLY A 7 7.62 1.25 12.10
N SER A 8 8.88 0.99 12.49
CA SER A 8 10.08 1.22 11.65
C SER A 8 10.96 -0.01 11.53
N ASP A 9 10.36 -1.16 11.26
CA ASP A 9 11.03 -2.44 11.02
C ASP A 9 11.80 -3.06 12.20
N LEU A 10 11.71 -2.50 13.40
CA LEU A 10 12.29 -3.07 14.61
C LEU A 10 11.21 -3.65 15.53
N GLU A 11 11.49 -4.81 16.07
CA GLU A 11 10.74 -5.46 17.14
C GLU A 11 11.57 -5.47 18.42
N TYR A 12 10.92 -5.13 19.52
CA TYR A 12 11.50 -5.09 20.87
C TYR A 12 10.86 -6.17 21.70
N GLU A 13 11.64 -7.14 22.15
CA GLU A 13 11.22 -8.07 23.19
C GLU A 13 11.33 -7.37 24.54
N CYS A 14 10.21 -7.25 25.27
CA CYS A 14 10.15 -6.51 26.51
C CYS A 14 9.57 -7.35 27.65
N SER A 15 10.05 -7.08 28.87
CA SER A 15 9.42 -7.50 30.09
C SER A 15 8.70 -6.34 30.75
N LEU A 16 7.46 -6.57 31.22
CA LEU A 16 6.67 -5.55 31.92
C LEU A 16 7.27 -5.33 33.31
N LEU A 17 7.52 -4.07 33.68
CA LEU A 17 8.00 -3.67 35.00
C LEU A 17 6.89 -3.10 35.85
N GLU A 18 6.10 -2.19 35.30
CA GLU A 18 5.05 -1.48 36.01
C GLU A 18 3.86 -1.20 35.09
N TRP A 19 2.68 -1.25 35.65
CA TRP A 19 1.43 -0.94 34.97
C TRP A 19 0.60 0.02 35.83
N THR A 20 0.32 1.20 35.28
CA THR A 20 -0.61 2.19 35.84
C THR A 20 -1.79 2.38 34.90
N ASP A 21 -2.78 3.20 35.30
CA ASP A 21 -3.96 3.45 34.46
C ASP A 21 -3.61 4.10 33.11
N ASP A 22 -2.54 4.92 33.09
CA ASP A 22 -2.17 5.71 31.90
C ASP A 22 -0.83 5.29 31.27
N THR A 23 -0.03 4.47 31.94
CA THR A 23 1.35 4.19 31.53
C THR A 23 1.74 2.75 31.76
N ILE A 24 2.46 2.16 30.83
CA ILE A 24 3.11 0.87 30.98
C ILE A 24 4.61 1.09 30.88
N LEU A 25 5.34 0.71 31.92
CA LEU A 25 6.80 0.70 31.92
C LEU A 25 7.28 -0.72 31.56
N ALA A 26 8.07 -0.81 30.52
CA ALA A 26 8.64 -2.08 30.07
C ALA A 26 10.16 -1.94 29.90
N LYS A 27 10.89 -2.97 30.29
CA LYS A 27 12.32 -3.10 30.05
C LYS A 27 12.53 -3.84 28.74
N ILE A 28 13.34 -3.26 27.85
CA ILE A 28 13.79 -3.91 26.62
C ILE A 28 14.83 -4.98 27.00
N GLU A 29 14.55 -6.22 26.65
CA GLU A 29 15.44 -7.35 26.84
C GLU A 29 16.24 -7.67 25.58
N ASP A 30 15.62 -7.50 24.39
CA ASP A 30 16.26 -7.73 23.10
C ASP A 30 15.66 -6.86 22.01
N VAL A 31 16.40 -6.63 20.92
CA VAL A 31 15.99 -5.83 19.75
C VAL A 31 16.45 -6.55 18.49
N HIS A 32 15.51 -6.83 17.59
CA HIS A 32 15.81 -7.47 16.32
C HIS A 32 15.04 -6.82 15.17
N GLY A 33 15.56 -6.98 13.96
CA GLY A 33 14.85 -6.60 12.74
C GLY A 33 13.64 -7.52 12.52
N MET A 34 12.57 -6.98 11.97
CA MET A 34 11.41 -7.80 11.59
C MET A 34 11.68 -8.53 10.29
N GLU A 35 11.57 -9.86 10.32
CA GLU A 35 11.71 -10.71 9.14
C GLU A 35 10.41 -10.78 8.30
N THR A 36 9.36 -10.07 8.73
CA THR A 36 8.03 -10.11 8.09
C THR A 36 7.88 -9.12 6.93
N GLU A 37 8.81 -8.19 6.78
CA GLU A 37 8.74 -7.18 5.71
C GLU A 37 9.36 -7.69 4.41
N LEU A 38 8.78 -7.26 3.29
CA LEU A 38 9.31 -7.58 1.97
C LEU A 38 10.64 -6.83 1.73
N PRO A 39 11.63 -7.46 1.06
CA PRO A 39 12.90 -6.81 0.73
C PRO A 39 12.78 -5.75 -0.38
N VAL A 40 11.57 -5.38 -0.75
CA VAL A 40 11.22 -4.47 -1.83
C VAL A 40 10.08 -3.56 -1.39
N LYS A 41 10.19 -2.28 -1.68
CA LYS A 41 9.11 -1.32 -1.44
C LYS A 41 8.06 -1.43 -2.54
N ILE A 42 6.84 -1.87 -2.18
CA ILE A 42 5.71 -1.95 -3.12
C ILE A 42 4.75 -0.79 -2.85
N THR A 43 4.46 0.01 -3.88
CA THR A 43 3.44 1.06 -3.85
C THR A 43 2.26 0.66 -4.74
N LEU A 44 1.06 0.64 -4.16
CA LEU A 44 -0.18 0.37 -4.90
C LEU A 44 -0.87 1.67 -5.29
N TYR A 45 -0.95 1.96 -6.57
CA TYR A 45 -1.77 3.03 -7.15
C TYR A 45 -3.13 2.45 -7.54
N GLN A 46 -4.15 2.72 -6.73
CA GLN A 46 -5.47 2.12 -6.90
C GLN A 46 -6.48 3.14 -7.43
N GLY A 47 -7.00 2.93 -8.63
CA GLY A 47 -8.15 3.66 -9.13
C GLY A 47 -9.34 3.53 -8.18
N LEU A 48 -9.99 4.67 -7.84
CA LEU A 48 -11.08 4.69 -6.87
C LEU A 48 -12.21 3.75 -7.25
N PRO A 49 -12.44 2.65 -6.51
CA PRO A 49 -13.51 1.71 -6.80
C PRO A 49 -14.86 2.19 -6.23
N LYS A 50 -15.94 1.56 -6.67
CA LYS A 50 -17.28 1.82 -6.13
C LYS A 50 -17.48 1.25 -4.72
N GLY A 51 -18.31 1.92 -3.94
CA GLY A 51 -18.73 1.45 -2.62
C GLY A 51 -17.58 1.32 -1.64
N ASP A 52 -17.57 0.22 -0.88
CA ASP A 52 -16.60 -0.03 0.17
C ASP A 52 -15.47 -0.97 -0.25
N LYS A 53 -15.34 -1.27 -1.55
CA LYS A 53 -14.30 -2.16 -2.07
C LYS A 53 -12.89 -1.69 -1.71
N MET A 54 -12.67 -0.37 -1.63
CA MET A 54 -11.37 0.18 -1.25
C MET A 54 -10.94 -0.29 0.14
N GLU A 55 -11.86 -0.51 1.07
CA GLU A 55 -11.56 -1.00 2.41
C GLU A 55 -10.98 -2.42 2.37
N MET A 56 -11.58 -3.31 1.58
CA MET A 56 -11.06 -4.65 1.36
C MET A 56 -9.71 -4.64 0.62
N ILE A 57 -9.55 -3.76 -0.38
CA ILE A 57 -8.30 -3.61 -1.12
C ILE A 57 -7.17 -3.18 -0.16
N VAL A 58 -7.41 -2.16 0.66
CA VAL A 58 -6.45 -1.68 1.66
C VAL A 58 -6.07 -2.81 2.61
N GLN A 59 -7.06 -3.49 3.20
CA GLN A 59 -6.80 -4.61 4.10
C GLN A 59 -5.91 -5.66 3.43
N LYS A 60 -6.28 -6.14 2.24
CA LYS A 60 -5.54 -7.22 1.57
C LYS A 60 -4.17 -6.78 1.07
N ALA A 61 -4.04 -5.56 0.57
CA ALA A 61 -2.74 -5.02 0.15
C ALA A 61 -1.76 -4.93 1.34
N VAL A 62 -2.24 -4.49 2.50
CA VAL A 62 -1.45 -4.45 3.74
C VAL A 62 -1.05 -5.85 4.18
N GLU A 63 -1.98 -6.81 4.22
CA GLU A 63 -1.69 -8.21 4.56
C GLU A 63 -0.64 -8.84 3.61
N LEU A 64 -0.60 -8.40 2.35
CA LEU A 64 0.33 -8.88 1.32
C LEU A 64 1.68 -8.15 1.29
N GLY A 65 1.90 -7.16 2.15
CA GLY A 65 3.21 -6.52 2.28
C GLY A 65 3.38 -5.19 1.54
N VAL A 66 2.30 -4.54 1.07
CA VAL A 66 2.40 -3.19 0.47
C VAL A 66 3.01 -2.20 1.45
N ALA A 67 3.84 -1.28 0.97
CA ALA A 67 4.43 -0.21 1.79
C ALA A 67 3.55 1.05 1.79
N ASP A 68 3.02 1.43 0.62
CA ASP A 68 2.16 2.61 0.46
C ASP A 68 0.97 2.29 -0.45
N ILE A 69 -0.16 2.94 -0.21
CA ILE A 69 -1.34 2.88 -1.07
C ILE A 69 -1.71 4.31 -1.48
N VAL A 70 -1.78 4.55 -2.78
CA VAL A 70 -2.17 5.84 -3.37
C VAL A 70 -3.53 5.68 -4.06
N PRO A 71 -4.61 6.21 -3.49
CA PRO A 71 -5.90 6.24 -4.17
C PRO A 71 -5.85 7.23 -5.34
N VAL A 72 -6.25 6.80 -6.53
CA VAL A 72 -6.14 7.61 -7.76
C VAL A 72 -7.51 7.88 -8.35
N ALA A 73 -7.82 9.16 -8.57
CA ALA A 73 -8.98 9.59 -9.33
C ALA A 73 -8.66 9.49 -10.84
N MET A 74 -9.18 8.44 -11.46
CA MET A 74 -9.03 8.15 -12.90
C MET A 74 -10.29 8.52 -13.68
N LYS A 75 -10.16 8.62 -15.00
CA LYS A 75 -11.24 9.09 -15.89
C LYS A 75 -12.50 8.22 -15.79
N ARG A 76 -12.33 6.90 -15.68
CA ARG A 76 -13.44 5.94 -15.57
C ARG A 76 -13.89 5.65 -14.12
N CYS A 77 -13.36 6.38 -13.13
CA CYS A 77 -13.88 6.30 -11.78
C CYS A 77 -15.31 6.87 -11.72
N VAL A 78 -16.25 6.06 -11.27
CA VAL A 78 -17.64 6.50 -11.00
C VAL A 78 -17.71 7.36 -9.74
N VAL A 79 -16.86 7.07 -8.77
CA VAL A 79 -16.77 7.80 -7.51
C VAL A 79 -16.00 9.10 -7.74
N LYS A 80 -16.65 10.21 -7.42
CA LYS A 80 -16.03 11.54 -7.38
C LYS A 80 -16.06 12.06 -5.95
N LEU A 81 -14.90 12.37 -5.41
CA LEU A 81 -14.73 12.85 -4.05
C LEU A 81 -14.33 14.33 -4.07
N ASP A 82 -15.06 15.15 -3.32
CA ASP A 82 -14.55 16.46 -2.93
C ASP A 82 -13.47 16.32 -1.86
N ALA A 83 -12.68 17.36 -1.62
CA ALA A 83 -11.55 17.33 -0.69
C ALA A 83 -11.96 16.86 0.73
N LYS A 84 -13.11 17.28 1.23
CA LYS A 84 -13.59 16.91 2.58
C LYS A 84 -13.95 15.43 2.67
N LYS A 85 -14.64 14.89 1.63
CA LYS A 85 -14.98 13.46 1.55
C LYS A 85 -13.75 12.61 1.36
N ALA A 86 -12.80 13.07 0.52
CA ALA A 86 -11.53 12.38 0.31
C ALA A 86 -10.75 12.24 1.62
N ALA A 87 -10.53 13.33 2.35
CA ALA A 87 -9.85 13.32 3.64
C ALA A 87 -10.51 12.37 4.66
N LYS A 88 -11.86 12.39 4.76
CA LYS A 88 -12.59 11.46 5.65
C LYS A 88 -12.39 9.99 5.24
N LYS A 89 -12.41 9.67 3.95
CA LYS A 89 -12.19 8.31 3.46
C LYS A 89 -10.74 7.87 3.70
N VAL A 90 -9.76 8.71 3.42
CA VAL A 90 -8.34 8.42 3.67
C VAL A 90 -8.09 8.14 5.15
N SER A 91 -8.65 8.95 6.07
CA SER A 91 -8.56 8.69 7.50
C SER A 91 -9.13 7.32 7.88
N ARG A 92 -10.29 6.94 7.34
CA ARG A 92 -10.89 5.61 7.55
C ARG A 92 -10.01 4.50 6.99
N TRP A 93 -9.46 4.66 5.78
CA TRP A 93 -8.59 3.68 5.16
C TRP A 93 -7.28 3.48 5.94
N ASN A 94 -6.71 4.55 6.51
CA ASN A 94 -5.56 4.45 7.40
C ASN A 94 -5.86 3.68 8.69
N THR A 95 -7.07 3.82 9.25
CA THR A 95 -7.52 3.00 10.38
C THR A 95 -7.57 1.50 10.02
N ILE A 96 -8.04 1.18 8.81
CA ILE A 96 -8.08 -0.19 8.30
C ILE A 96 -6.65 -0.72 8.07
N ALA A 97 -5.77 0.10 7.47
CA ALA A 97 -4.37 -0.25 7.25
C ALA A 97 -3.66 -0.58 8.57
N LEU A 98 -3.84 0.25 9.59
CA LEU A 98 -3.32 0.01 10.94
C LEU A 98 -3.82 -1.30 11.54
N SER A 99 -5.12 -1.58 11.42
CA SER A 99 -5.72 -2.82 11.94
C SER A 99 -5.18 -4.05 11.20
N ALA A 100 -5.07 -3.99 9.88
CA ALA A 100 -4.53 -5.05 9.05
C ALA A 100 -3.04 -5.30 9.33
N ALA A 101 -2.24 -4.23 9.50
CA ALA A 101 -0.82 -4.33 9.83
C ALA A 101 -0.61 -5.02 11.18
N LYS A 102 -1.39 -4.67 12.20
CA LYS A 102 -1.36 -5.33 13.51
C LYS A 102 -1.72 -6.81 13.41
N GLN A 103 -2.77 -7.15 12.66
CA GLN A 103 -3.21 -8.53 12.46
C GLN A 103 -2.17 -9.37 11.72
N ALA A 104 -1.55 -8.80 10.69
CA ALA A 104 -0.51 -9.45 9.90
C ALA A 104 0.87 -9.41 10.56
N LYS A 105 0.99 -8.86 11.77
CA LYS A 105 2.24 -8.68 12.53
C LYS A 105 3.31 -7.96 11.71
N ARG A 106 2.92 -6.92 10.98
CA ARG A 106 3.85 -6.11 10.21
C ARG A 106 4.64 -5.17 11.09
N GLY A 107 5.92 -5.01 10.78
CA GLY A 107 6.81 -4.06 11.45
C GLY A 107 6.59 -2.62 11.01
N ILE A 108 6.11 -2.45 9.77
CA ILE A 108 5.80 -1.16 9.17
C ILE A 108 4.29 -1.00 9.07
N ILE A 109 3.78 0.17 9.40
CA ILE A 109 2.38 0.53 9.20
C ILE A 109 2.26 1.21 7.83
N PRO A 110 1.68 0.55 6.81
CA PRO A 110 1.51 1.16 5.50
C PRO A 110 0.62 2.38 5.54
N GLU A 111 0.99 3.42 4.81
CA GLU A 111 0.19 4.63 4.70
C GLU A 111 -0.76 4.55 3.50
N VAL A 112 -2.02 4.91 3.73
CA VAL A 112 -2.94 5.27 2.65
C VAL A 112 -2.83 6.78 2.46
N ARG A 113 -2.19 7.17 1.37
CA ARG A 113 -1.87 8.57 1.04
C ARG A 113 -3.13 9.33 0.60
N GLU A 114 -3.00 10.62 0.40
CA GLU A 114 -4.08 11.45 -0.12
C GLU A 114 -4.52 11.00 -1.52
N VAL A 115 -5.79 11.25 -1.84
CA VAL A 115 -6.31 10.97 -3.19
C VAL A 115 -5.61 11.88 -4.20
N ARG A 116 -4.97 11.27 -5.20
CA ARG A 116 -4.25 11.96 -6.27
C ARG A 116 -5.05 11.89 -7.57
N ASN A 117 -4.88 12.88 -8.45
CA ASN A 117 -5.36 12.74 -9.82
C ASN A 117 -4.38 11.87 -10.62
N PHE A 118 -4.87 11.25 -11.68
CA PHE A 118 -4.03 10.41 -12.53
C PHE A 118 -2.80 11.16 -13.09
N LYS A 119 -2.95 12.40 -13.48
CA LYS A 119 -1.84 13.22 -13.99
C LYS A 119 -0.75 13.47 -12.94
N ASP A 120 -1.16 13.62 -11.68
CA ASP A 120 -0.21 13.96 -10.61
C ASP A 120 0.70 12.77 -10.24
N ILE A 121 0.28 11.54 -10.54
CA ILE A 121 1.09 10.34 -10.28
C ILE A 121 2.08 10.03 -11.41
N LEU A 122 1.93 10.61 -12.61
CA LEU A 122 2.80 10.31 -13.75
C LEU A 122 4.26 10.70 -13.51
N GLU A 123 4.50 11.80 -12.79
CA GLU A 123 5.85 12.21 -12.39
C GLU A 123 6.40 11.27 -11.29
N GLU A 124 5.56 10.92 -10.32
CA GLU A 124 5.95 10.08 -9.19
C GLU A 124 6.34 8.65 -9.62
N VAL A 125 5.63 8.09 -10.60
CA VAL A 125 5.91 6.71 -11.06
C VAL A 125 7.21 6.59 -11.85
N GLN A 126 7.79 7.68 -12.33
CA GLN A 126 9.09 7.69 -13.02
C GLN A 126 10.27 7.35 -12.09
N ASP A 127 10.14 7.63 -10.80
CA ASP A 127 11.16 7.32 -9.79
C ASP A 127 11.12 5.85 -9.33
N ILE A 128 10.13 5.07 -9.80
CA ILE A 128 9.95 3.67 -9.43
C ILE A 128 10.70 2.77 -10.43
N GLU A 129 11.56 1.89 -9.90
CA GLU A 129 12.41 1.03 -10.74
C GLU A 129 11.64 0.05 -11.64
N PHE A 130 10.42 -0.32 -11.24
CA PHE A 130 9.60 -1.25 -12.00
C PHE A 130 8.11 -0.99 -11.81
N MET A 131 7.39 -0.74 -12.91
CA MET A 131 5.95 -0.50 -12.91
C MET A 131 5.19 -1.69 -13.52
N LEU A 132 4.17 -2.16 -12.80
CA LEU A 132 3.21 -3.14 -13.27
C LEU A 132 1.86 -2.48 -13.54
N VAL A 133 1.36 -2.63 -14.76
CA VAL A 133 0.04 -2.14 -15.17
C VAL A 133 -0.78 -3.33 -15.68
N PRO A 134 -1.55 -4.01 -14.80
CA PRO A 134 -2.49 -5.04 -15.23
C PRO A 134 -3.55 -4.42 -16.14
N TYR A 135 -3.50 -4.77 -17.42
CA TYR A 135 -4.39 -4.24 -18.44
C TYR A 135 -5.02 -5.37 -19.25
N GLU A 136 -6.34 -5.32 -19.48
CA GLU A 136 -7.10 -6.42 -20.08
C GLU A 136 -6.66 -6.79 -21.51
N GLU A 137 -6.16 -5.80 -22.28
CA GLU A 137 -5.65 -6.04 -23.63
C GLU A 137 -4.19 -6.56 -23.66
N ALA A 138 -3.54 -6.73 -22.49
CA ALA A 138 -2.20 -7.28 -22.41
C ALA A 138 -2.19 -8.77 -22.77
N LYS A 139 -1.24 -9.18 -23.62
CA LYS A 139 -1.19 -10.54 -24.19
C LYS A 139 -0.71 -11.58 -23.18
N GLY A 140 -1.63 -12.45 -22.76
CA GLY A 140 -1.35 -13.81 -22.29
C GLY A 140 -0.65 -13.98 -20.93
N MET A 141 -0.96 -15.10 -20.27
CA MET A 141 -0.42 -15.46 -18.95
C MET A 141 1.10 -15.69 -18.95
N GLN A 142 1.67 -16.18 -20.08
CA GLN A 142 3.10 -16.42 -20.20
C GLN A 142 3.89 -15.10 -20.18
N ALA A 143 3.43 -14.09 -20.93
CA ALA A 143 4.02 -12.76 -20.93
C ALA A 143 3.96 -12.10 -19.54
N SER A 144 2.89 -12.32 -18.77
CA SER A 144 2.77 -11.82 -17.41
C SER A 144 3.79 -12.45 -16.45
N LYS A 145 4.07 -13.75 -16.58
CA LYS A 145 5.09 -14.43 -15.76
C LYS A 145 6.50 -13.92 -16.08
N GLU A 146 6.81 -13.73 -17.35
CA GLU A 146 8.09 -13.18 -17.80
C GLU A 146 8.26 -11.74 -17.30
N LEU A 147 7.21 -10.94 -17.38
CA LEU A 147 7.22 -9.57 -16.88
C LEU A 147 7.46 -9.54 -15.36
N ILE A 148 6.72 -10.34 -14.59
CA ILE A 148 6.91 -10.42 -13.13
C ILE A 148 8.32 -10.88 -12.77
N SER A 149 8.95 -11.76 -13.58
CA SER A 149 10.32 -12.20 -13.34
C SER A 149 11.34 -11.05 -13.42
N GLN A 150 11.06 -10.00 -14.19
CA GLN A 150 11.91 -8.81 -14.31
C GLN A 150 11.86 -7.91 -13.06
N ALA A 151 10.86 -8.08 -12.20
CA ALA A 151 10.79 -7.39 -10.92
C ALA A 151 11.83 -7.92 -9.90
N LYS A 152 12.44 -9.08 -10.18
CA LYS A 152 13.42 -9.68 -9.27
C LYS A 152 14.65 -8.77 -9.08
N GLY A 153 14.99 -8.49 -7.84
CA GLY A 153 16.14 -7.66 -7.47
C GLY A 153 15.88 -6.16 -7.53
N LYS A 154 14.67 -5.73 -7.89
CA LYS A 154 14.27 -4.33 -7.81
C LYS A 154 14.04 -3.91 -6.36
N LYS A 155 14.36 -2.65 -6.04
CA LYS A 155 14.15 -2.08 -4.70
C LYS A 155 12.79 -1.40 -4.55
N SER A 156 12.22 -0.91 -5.66
CA SER A 156 10.91 -0.30 -5.70
C SER A 156 10.06 -0.84 -6.84
N ILE A 157 8.80 -1.17 -6.53
CA ILE A 157 7.82 -1.66 -7.49
C ILE A 157 6.53 -0.86 -7.32
N GLY A 158 6.03 -0.31 -8.41
CA GLY A 158 4.70 0.28 -8.47
C GLY A 158 3.72 -0.67 -9.15
N ILE A 159 2.52 -0.78 -8.60
CA ILE A 159 1.42 -1.51 -9.21
C ILE A 159 0.28 -0.53 -9.39
N ILE A 160 -0.15 -0.28 -10.63
CA ILE A 160 -1.27 0.60 -10.89
C ILE A 160 -2.47 -0.21 -11.38
N ILE A 161 -3.58 -0.12 -10.67
CA ILE A 161 -4.82 -0.86 -10.95
C ILE A 161 -5.93 0.15 -11.27
N GLY A 162 -6.59 -0.02 -12.41
CA GLY A 162 -7.74 0.79 -12.81
C GLY A 162 -8.97 0.56 -11.93
N PRO A 163 -9.98 1.44 -12.00
CA PRO A 163 -11.29 1.20 -11.41
C PRO A 163 -12.02 0.07 -12.17
N GLU A 164 -13.26 -0.27 -11.76
CA GLU A 164 -14.05 -1.32 -12.44
C GLU A 164 -14.26 -1.07 -13.94
N GLY A 165 -14.21 0.18 -14.38
CA GLY A 165 -14.30 0.54 -15.80
C GLY A 165 -12.97 0.41 -16.56
N GLY A 166 -11.90 -0.05 -15.90
CA GLY A 166 -10.55 -0.15 -16.48
C GLY A 166 -9.91 1.22 -16.73
N PHE A 167 -8.87 1.23 -17.54
CA PHE A 167 -8.16 2.43 -17.98
C PHE A 167 -8.74 3.01 -19.26
N GLU A 168 -8.63 4.33 -19.44
CA GLU A 168 -8.74 4.93 -20.77
C GLU A 168 -7.47 4.66 -21.58
N LYS A 169 -7.61 4.63 -22.92
CA LYS A 169 -6.44 4.39 -23.80
C LYS A 169 -5.36 5.45 -23.61
N GLU A 170 -5.76 6.71 -23.45
CA GLU A 170 -4.86 7.81 -23.19
C GLU A 170 -4.08 7.65 -21.87
N GLU A 171 -4.69 7.09 -20.83
CA GLU A 171 -4.02 6.82 -19.55
C GLU A 171 -2.95 5.73 -19.73
N ILE A 172 -3.23 4.68 -20.52
CA ILE A 172 -2.25 3.65 -20.83
C ILE A 172 -1.09 4.18 -21.67
N GLU A 173 -1.37 5.06 -22.65
CA GLU A 173 -0.33 5.69 -23.47
C GLU A 173 0.60 6.56 -22.61
N GLN A 174 0.05 7.33 -21.68
CA GLN A 174 0.83 8.16 -20.76
C GLN A 174 1.68 7.33 -19.78
N LEU A 175 1.24 6.13 -19.39
CA LEU A 175 2.03 5.24 -18.54
C LEU A 175 3.16 4.52 -19.28
N LYS A 176 3.14 4.52 -20.64
CA LYS A 176 4.17 3.91 -21.46
C LYS A 176 5.24 4.90 -21.93
N ALA A 177 4.96 6.21 -21.83
CA ALA A 177 5.85 7.27 -22.25
C ALA A 177 6.96 7.50 -21.22
#